data_78b797b431ae4b79777e5a8dacc7d3ca
#
_entry.id   78b797b431ae4b79777e5a8dacc7d3ca
#
_cell.length_a   1.000
_cell.length_b   1.000
_cell.length_c   1.000
_cell.angle_alpha   90.00
_cell.angle_beta   90.00
_cell.angle_gamma   90.00
#
_symmetry.space_group_name_H-M   'P 1'
#
loop_
_entity.id
_entity.type
_entity.pdbx_description
1 polymer ?
#
loop_
_entity_poly.entity_id
_entity_poly.type
_entity_poly.pdbx_seq_one_letter_code
_entity_poly.pdbx_strand_id
1 'polypeptide(L)'
;MINTKRSTQEILQEEMLRERAAVLARAGERLSQAMEKLHTLERDIEAAMTAEQAGEVVNEAGRSGASKTDGSREGDVGTGGTEDRRGFLQRLNAKIHAYNLQRDQVRIRFYYLIVTREAMGMIHHQRLEEMYRIPPKKRLLPEKGKFPKRGEAQEGSST
;
A
#
# COMPACT_ATOMS: atom_id res chain seq x y z
N MET A 1 -58.19 -8.41 -7.15
CA MET A 1 -56.87 -8.16 -7.76
C MET A 1 -56.75 -6.66 -8.03
N ILE A 2 -56.04 -5.96 -7.17
CA ILE A 2 -55.82 -4.49 -7.29
C ILE A 2 -54.61 -4.35 -8.25
N ASN A 3 -54.88 -4.15 -9.54
CA ASN A 3 -53.84 -3.82 -10.51
C ASN A 3 -53.58 -2.31 -10.39
N THR A 4 -52.70 -1.95 -9.46
CA THR A 4 -52.27 -0.57 -9.27
C THR A 4 -51.37 -0.20 -10.44
N LYS A 5 -51.95 0.42 -11.47
CA LYS A 5 -51.16 1.05 -12.55
C LYS A 5 -50.27 2.10 -11.89
N ARG A 6 -48.96 1.80 -11.75
CA ARG A 6 -47.97 2.79 -11.27
C ARG A 6 -48.03 4.01 -12.19
N SER A 7 -48.02 5.19 -11.59
CA SER A 7 -48.02 6.44 -12.36
C SER A 7 -46.68 6.56 -13.08
N THR A 8 -46.67 7.20 -14.25
CA THR A 8 -45.43 7.49 -15.00
C THR A 8 -44.38 8.18 -14.14
N GLN A 9 -44.83 9.01 -13.19
CA GLN A 9 -43.96 9.74 -12.27
C GLN A 9 -43.30 8.80 -11.27
N GLU A 10 -44.00 7.79 -10.74
CA GLU A 10 -43.45 6.79 -9.82
C GLU A 10 -42.40 5.93 -10.52
N ILE A 11 -42.65 5.54 -11.77
CA ILE A 11 -41.69 4.78 -12.59
C ILE A 11 -40.40 5.58 -12.80
N LEU A 12 -40.54 6.87 -13.16
CA LEU A 12 -39.37 7.76 -13.39
C LEU A 12 -38.57 7.97 -12.09
N GLN A 13 -39.25 8.15 -10.95
CA GLN A 13 -38.57 8.28 -9.66
C GLN A 13 -37.82 7.01 -9.27
N GLU A 14 -38.42 5.84 -9.47
CA GLU A 14 -37.77 4.55 -9.21
C GLU A 14 -36.52 4.38 -10.10
N GLU A 15 -36.61 4.73 -11.37
CA GLU A 15 -35.50 4.64 -12.32
C GLU A 15 -34.35 5.58 -11.93
N MET A 16 -34.63 6.83 -11.56
CA MET A 16 -33.65 7.79 -11.06
C MET A 16 -32.95 7.29 -9.80
N LEU A 17 -33.69 6.69 -8.85
CA LEU A 17 -33.09 6.14 -7.64
C LEU A 17 -32.19 4.94 -7.95
N ARG A 18 -32.60 4.08 -8.88
CA ARG A 18 -31.80 2.93 -9.34
C ARG A 18 -30.50 3.37 -10.02
N GLU A 19 -30.56 4.39 -10.88
CA GLU A 19 -29.36 4.95 -11.51
C GLU A 19 -28.39 5.55 -10.48
N ARG A 20 -28.91 6.34 -9.53
CA ARG A 20 -28.10 6.89 -8.43
C ARG A 20 -27.42 5.81 -7.61
N ALA A 21 -28.15 4.76 -7.24
CA ALA A 21 -27.60 3.63 -6.53
C ALA A 21 -26.51 2.90 -7.33
N ALA A 22 -26.70 2.73 -8.63
CA ALA A 22 -25.72 2.10 -9.52
C ALA A 22 -24.44 2.94 -9.66
N VAL A 23 -24.55 4.28 -9.74
CA VAL A 23 -23.38 5.18 -9.77
C VAL A 23 -22.58 5.06 -8.47
N LEU A 24 -23.26 5.09 -7.32
CA LEU A 24 -22.64 4.99 -6.02
C LEU A 24 -21.95 3.62 -5.83
N ALA A 25 -22.62 2.54 -6.21
CA ALA A 25 -22.06 1.19 -6.15
C ALA A 25 -20.77 1.07 -6.97
N ARG A 26 -20.77 1.58 -8.22
CA ARG A 26 -19.56 1.61 -9.07
C ARG A 26 -18.43 2.44 -8.48
N ALA A 27 -18.72 3.58 -7.85
CA ALA A 27 -17.72 4.39 -7.18
C ALA A 27 -17.10 3.65 -5.99
N GLY A 28 -17.90 2.99 -5.16
CA GLY A 28 -17.46 2.16 -4.04
C GLY A 28 -16.64 0.97 -4.49
N GLU A 29 -17.06 0.25 -5.53
CA GLU A 29 -16.32 -0.89 -6.08
C GLU A 29 -14.94 -0.50 -6.61
N ARG A 30 -14.84 0.61 -7.37
CA ARG A 30 -13.56 1.14 -7.84
C ARG A 30 -12.61 1.50 -6.70
N LEU A 31 -13.14 2.03 -5.59
CA LEU A 31 -12.36 2.32 -4.39
C LEU A 31 -11.88 1.02 -3.74
N SER A 32 -12.76 0.04 -3.54
CA SER A 32 -12.41 -1.26 -2.94
C SER A 32 -11.33 -1.99 -3.73
N GLN A 33 -11.44 -2.03 -5.06
CA GLN A 33 -10.42 -2.61 -5.94
C GLN A 33 -9.07 -1.87 -5.83
N ALA A 34 -9.10 -0.54 -5.67
CA ALA A 34 -7.87 0.23 -5.50
C ALA A 34 -7.22 -0.03 -4.13
N MET A 35 -8.01 -0.20 -3.08
CA MET A 35 -7.52 -0.57 -1.74
C MET A 35 -6.91 -1.97 -1.74
N GLU A 36 -7.54 -2.94 -2.38
CA GLU A 36 -7.00 -4.29 -2.51
C GLU A 36 -5.62 -4.31 -3.17
N LYS A 37 -5.46 -3.57 -4.29
CA LYS A 37 -4.15 -3.40 -4.94
C LYS A 37 -3.12 -2.76 -4.01
N LEU A 38 -3.53 -1.76 -3.21
CA LEU A 38 -2.64 -1.11 -2.25
C LEU A 38 -2.15 -2.10 -1.18
N HIS A 39 -3.05 -2.91 -0.62
CA HIS A 39 -2.71 -3.94 0.36
C HIS A 39 -1.82 -5.06 -0.23
N THR A 40 -2.02 -5.40 -1.51
CA THR A 40 -1.13 -6.35 -2.19
C THR A 40 0.29 -5.80 -2.29
N LEU A 41 0.45 -4.55 -2.73
CA LEU A 41 1.77 -3.89 -2.79
C LEU A 41 2.41 -3.75 -1.39
N GLU A 42 1.63 -3.53 -0.37
CA GLU A 42 2.13 -3.47 1.01
C GLU A 42 2.70 -4.81 1.46
N ARG A 43 1.96 -5.91 1.25
CA ARG A 43 2.43 -7.27 1.54
C ARG A 43 3.69 -7.64 0.76
N ASP A 44 3.79 -7.22 -0.52
CA ASP A 44 4.95 -7.47 -1.37
C ASP A 44 6.21 -6.74 -0.88
N ILE A 45 6.04 -5.54 -0.31
CA ILE A 45 7.13 -4.79 0.32
C ILE A 45 7.57 -5.48 1.61
N GLU A 46 6.63 -5.87 2.46
CA GLU A 46 6.90 -6.57 3.73
C GLU A 46 7.59 -7.92 3.50
N ALA A 47 7.11 -8.70 2.52
CA ALA A 47 7.72 -9.97 2.15
C ALA A 47 9.16 -9.79 1.65
N ALA A 48 9.43 -8.76 0.82
CA ALA A 48 10.76 -8.47 0.34
C ALA A 48 11.72 -8.07 1.49
N MET A 49 11.25 -7.27 2.44
CA MET A 49 12.04 -6.87 3.62
C MET A 49 12.34 -8.06 4.53
N THR A 50 11.38 -8.95 4.73
CA THR A 50 11.54 -10.15 5.57
C THR A 50 12.52 -11.15 4.94
N ALA A 51 12.45 -11.35 3.62
CA ALA A 51 13.35 -12.23 2.89
C ALA A 51 14.82 -11.76 2.99
N GLU A 52 15.07 -10.47 2.89
CA GLU A 52 16.42 -9.88 3.04
C GLU A 52 16.95 -10.08 4.46
N GLN A 53 16.13 -9.86 5.49
CA GLN A 53 16.52 -10.08 6.88
C GLN A 53 16.86 -11.56 7.15
N ALA A 54 16.11 -12.50 6.59
CA ALA A 54 16.39 -13.92 6.71
C ALA A 54 17.69 -14.31 6.00
N GLY A 55 18.00 -13.74 4.85
CA GLY A 55 19.25 -13.95 4.12
C GLY A 55 20.48 -13.40 4.85
N GLU A 56 20.35 -12.26 5.54
CA GLU A 56 21.42 -11.65 6.35
C GLU A 56 21.75 -12.51 7.57
N VAL A 57 20.76 -13.09 8.25
CA VAL A 57 20.92 -13.98 9.41
C VAL A 57 21.66 -15.27 9.04
N VAL A 58 21.36 -15.85 7.88
CA VAL A 58 22.03 -17.09 7.41
C VAL A 58 23.50 -16.83 7.08
N ASN A 59 23.83 -15.67 6.47
CA ASN A 59 25.19 -15.29 6.16
C ASN A 59 26.03 -14.98 7.41
N GLU A 60 25.45 -14.44 8.46
CA GLU A 60 26.14 -14.15 9.73
C GLU A 60 26.42 -15.44 10.54
N ALA A 61 25.46 -16.36 10.56
CA ALA A 61 25.64 -17.68 11.17
C ALA A 61 26.72 -18.53 10.47
N GLY A 62 26.85 -18.41 9.14
CA GLY A 62 27.89 -19.09 8.34
C GLY A 62 29.31 -18.55 8.59
N ARG A 63 29.47 -17.30 9.01
CA ARG A 63 30.77 -16.69 9.32
C ARG A 63 31.32 -17.04 10.71
N SER A 64 30.49 -17.46 11.62
CA SER A 64 30.89 -17.80 13.01
C SER A 64 31.49 -19.19 13.12
N GLY A 65 31.46 -20.02 12.08
CA GLY A 65 31.90 -21.45 12.13
C GLY A 65 33.23 -21.78 11.46
N ALA A 66 33.95 -20.82 10.86
CA ALA A 66 35.22 -21.11 10.17
C ALA A 66 36.43 -20.88 11.08
N SER A 67 36.83 -21.96 11.77
CA SER A 67 38.11 -22.10 12.45
C SER A 67 39.27 -21.92 11.47
N LYS A 68 40.31 -21.18 11.94
CA LYS A 68 41.62 -20.96 11.34
C LYS A 68 42.15 -22.19 10.63
N THR A 69 42.42 -22.05 9.32
CA THR A 69 43.53 -22.75 8.65
C THR A 69 44.27 -21.75 7.77
N ASP A 70 45.53 -21.60 8.13
CA ASP A 70 46.58 -20.85 7.48
C ASP A 70 46.75 -21.30 6.03
N GLY A 71 46.79 -20.37 5.06
CA GLY A 71 47.01 -20.67 3.65
C GLY A 71 46.80 -19.46 2.76
N SER A 72 47.88 -18.72 2.55
CA SER A 72 47.99 -17.60 1.60
C SER A 72 47.34 -17.86 0.24
N ARG A 73 46.32 -17.09 -0.09
CA ARG A 73 45.97 -16.75 -1.50
C ARG A 73 45.35 -15.36 -1.50
N GLU A 74 46.14 -14.40 -2.00
CA GLU A 74 45.65 -13.13 -2.52
C GLU A 74 44.71 -13.43 -3.69
N GLY A 75 43.48 -12.96 -3.64
CA GLY A 75 42.51 -13.10 -4.70
C GLY A 75 41.15 -12.60 -4.26
N ASP A 76 40.83 -11.38 -4.66
CA ASP A 76 39.48 -10.87 -4.89
C ASP A 76 38.44 -11.11 -3.76
N VAL A 77 38.54 -10.31 -2.70
CA VAL A 77 37.58 -10.31 -1.60
C VAL A 77 36.71 -9.06 -1.68
N GLY A 78 35.47 -9.20 -2.15
CA GLY A 78 34.38 -8.46 -1.53
C GLY A 78 33.62 -7.43 -2.31
N THR A 79 33.52 -7.51 -3.65
CA THR A 79 32.61 -6.60 -4.43
C THR A 79 31.17 -7.15 -4.56
N GLY A 80 30.96 -8.45 -4.42
CA GLY A 80 29.65 -9.08 -4.63
C GLY A 80 28.56 -8.69 -3.63
N GLY A 81 28.90 -8.49 -2.37
CA GLY A 81 27.88 -8.19 -1.33
C GLY A 81 27.32 -6.76 -1.36
N THR A 82 28.09 -5.79 -1.85
CA THR A 82 27.65 -4.39 -1.91
C THR A 82 26.82 -4.09 -3.15
N GLU A 83 27.08 -4.75 -4.26
CA GLU A 83 26.30 -4.63 -5.50
C GLU A 83 24.96 -5.32 -5.39
N ASP A 84 24.89 -6.46 -4.72
CA ASP A 84 23.65 -7.20 -4.48
C ASP A 84 22.70 -6.41 -3.55
N ARG A 85 23.24 -5.83 -2.49
CA ARG A 85 22.49 -4.95 -1.59
C ARG A 85 21.97 -3.68 -2.27
N ARG A 86 22.78 -3.08 -3.16
CA ARG A 86 22.35 -1.89 -3.91
C ARG A 86 21.21 -2.25 -4.87
N GLY A 87 21.31 -3.36 -5.57
CA GLY A 87 20.26 -3.88 -6.43
C GLY A 87 18.98 -4.17 -5.68
N PHE A 88 19.07 -4.75 -4.48
CA PHE A 88 17.94 -4.98 -3.60
C PHE A 88 17.25 -3.66 -3.20
N LEU A 89 18.01 -2.66 -2.74
CA LEU A 89 17.46 -1.35 -2.35
C LEU A 89 16.78 -0.63 -3.52
N GLN A 90 17.33 -0.72 -4.71
CA GLN A 90 16.69 -0.16 -5.90
C GLN A 90 15.34 -0.84 -6.20
N ARG A 91 15.28 -2.18 -6.16
CA ARG A 91 14.02 -2.95 -6.35
C ARG A 91 13.00 -2.61 -5.28
N LEU A 92 13.43 -2.51 -4.02
CA LEU A 92 12.54 -2.18 -2.89
C LEU A 92 12.01 -0.75 -3.00
N ASN A 93 12.86 0.23 -3.35
CA ASN A 93 12.45 1.60 -3.59
C ASN A 93 11.47 1.73 -4.76
N ALA A 94 11.64 0.95 -5.81
CA ALA A 94 10.68 0.89 -6.93
C ALA A 94 9.30 0.39 -6.46
N LYS A 95 9.25 -0.63 -5.60
CA LYS A 95 8.00 -1.13 -4.99
C LYS A 95 7.36 -0.06 -4.08
N ILE A 96 8.15 0.64 -3.26
CA ILE A 96 7.67 1.74 -2.41
C ILE A 96 7.11 2.87 -3.26
N HIS A 97 7.75 3.22 -4.37
CA HIS A 97 7.24 4.23 -5.29
C HIS A 97 5.89 3.81 -5.90
N ALA A 98 5.77 2.56 -6.36
CA ALA A 98 4.51 2.01 -6.87
C ALA A 98 3.40 2.03 -5.81
N TYR A 99 3.71 1.67 -4.56
CA TYR A 99 2.79 1.76 -3.43
C TYR A 99 2.31 3.21 -3.21
N ASN A 100 3.22 4.18 -3.17
CA ASN A 100 2.88 5.59 -2.95
C ASN A 100 1.99 6.14 -4.08
N LEU A 101 2.26 5.76 -5.32
CA LEU A 101 1.44 6.12 -6.48
C LEU A 101 0.03 5.50 -6.37
N GLN A 102 -0.06 4.21 -6.03
CA GLN A 102 -1.34 3.53 -5.84
C GLN A 102 -2.13 4.15 -4.68
N ARG A 103 -1.47 4.52 -3.58
CA ARG A 103 -2.09 5.22 -2.45
C ARG A 103 -2.71 6.56 -2.88
N ASP A 104 -2.02 7.33 -3.71
CA ASP A 104 -2.56 8.59 -4.21
C ASP A 104 -3.79 8.35 -5.13
N GLN A 105 -3.79 7.27 -5.91
CA GLN A 105 -4.98 6.83 -6.67
C GLN A 105 -6.15 6.46 -5.74
N VAL A 106 -5.89 5.79 -4.64
CA VAL A 106 -6.92 5.47 -3.63
C VAL A 106 -7.52 6.75 -3.05
N ARG A 107 -6.70 7.75 -2.70
CA ARG A 107 -7.19 9.05 -2.20
C ARG A 107 -8.10 9.77 -3.19
N ILE A 108 -7.72 9.78 -4.46
CA ILE A 108 -8.53 10.38 -5.52
C ILE A 108 -9.88 9.66 -5.64
N ARG A 109 -9.89 8.32 -5.62
CA ARG A 109 -11.14 7.53 -5.71
C ARG A 109 -12.02 7.71 -4.48
N PHE A 110 -11.42 7.80 -3.29
CA PHE A 110 -12.14 8.11 -2.06
C PHE A 110 -12.80 9.48 -2.13
N TYR A 111 -12.07 10.49 -2.61
CA TYR A 111 -12.63 11.83 -2.84
C TYR A 111 -13.81 11.79 -3.81
N TYR A 112 -13.70 11.08 -4.93
CA TYR A 112 -14.81 10.93 -5.88
C TYR A 112 -16.03 10.23 -5.26
N LEU A 113 -15.83 9.26 -4.41
CA LEU A 113 -16.93 8.61 -3.68
C LEU A 113 -17.64 9.60 -2.76
N ILE A 114 -16.90 10.43 -2.02
CA ILE A 114 -17.45 11.48 -1.17
C ILE A 114 -18.29 12.46 -2.00
N VAL A 115 -17.71 13.03 -3.05
CA VAL A 115 -18.41 13.99 -3.93
C VAL A 115 -19.68 13.37 -4.55
N THR A 116 -19.63 12.10 -4.95
CA THR A 116 -20.81 11.40 -5.47
C THR A 116 -21.89 11.27 -4.40
N ARG A 117 -21.55 11.00 -3.15
CA ARG A 117 -22.50 10.94 -2.03
C ARG A 117 -23.10 12.29 -1.72
N GLU A 118 -22.30 13.35 -1.68
CA GLU A 118 -22.75 14.73 -1.45
C GLU A 118 -23.73 15.17 -2.53
N ALA A 119 -23.44 14.89 -3.79
CA ALA A 119 -24.35 15.15 -4.90
C ALA A 119 -25.70 14.43 -4.79
N MET A 120 -25.78 13.38 -3.97
CA MET A 120 -27.00 12.64 -3.66
C MET A 120 -27.66 13.07 -2.33
N GLY A 121 -27.12 14.10 -1.65
CA GLY A 121 -27.60 14.60 -0.38
C GLY A 121 -27.10 13.83 0.86
N MET A 122 -26.12 12.93 0.70
CA MET A 122 -25.52 12.18 1.81
C MET A 122 -24.29 12.91 2.34
N ILE A 123 -24.46 13.78 3.33
CA ILE A 123 -23.44 14.69 3.86
C ILE A 123 -22.58 14.10 5.00
N HIS A 124 -22.95 12.93 5.55
CA HIS A 124 -22.21 12.31 6.65
C HIS A 124 -21.24 11.24 6.11
N HIS A 125 -19.92 11.45 6.28
CA HIS A 125 -18.88 10.57 5.72
C HIS A 125 -18.05 9.83 6.76
N GLN A 126 -18.23 10.13 8.06
CA GLN A 126 -17.44 9.56 9.16
C GLN A 126 -17.32 8.03 9.08
N ARG A 127 -18.43 7.34 8.82
CA ARG A 127 -18.43 5.88 8.68
C ARG A 127 -17.61 5.37 7.49
N LEU A 128 -17.50 6.15 6.41
CA LEU A 128 -16.65 5.83 5.28
C LEU A 128 -15.17 6.03 5.60
N GLU A 129 -14.82 7.08 6.32
CA GLU A 129 -13.46 7.35 6.77
C GLU A 129 -12.95 6.27 7.71
N GLU A 130 -13.81 5.77 8.59
CA GLU A 130 -13.52 4.63 9.45
C GLU A 130 -13.33 3.33 8.67
N MET A 131 -14.19 3.09 7.65
CA MET A 131 -14.14 1.87 6.82
C MET A 131 -12.94 1.85 5.87
N TYR A 132 -12.63 2.99 5.24
CA TYR A 132 -11.55 3.15 4.26
C TYR A 132 -10.37 3.92 4.86
N ARG A 133 -9.72 3.35 5.87
CA ARG A 133 -8.54 3.95 6.48
C ARG A 133 -7.35 3.87 5.52
N ILE A 134 -7.05 4.99 4.86
CA ILE A 134 -5.94 5.05 3.89
C ILE A 134 -4.62 5.18 4.65
N PRO A 135 -3.67 4.23 4.47
CA PRO A 135 -2.40 4.26 5.18
C PRO A 135 -1.50 5.42 4.74
N PRO A 136 -0.50 5.82 5.55
CA PRO A 136 0.44 6.88 5.21
C PRO A 136 1.36 6.49 4.05
N LYS A 137 2.03 7.48 3.44
CA LYS A 137 3.09 7.22 2.46
C LYS A 137 4.28 6.53 3.11
N LYS A 138 4.86 5.57 2.42
CA LYS A 138 6.12 4.93 2.83
C LYS A 138 7.32 5.77 2.35
N ARG A 139 8.33 5.91 3.20
CA ARG A 139 9.56 6.61 2.86
C ARG A 139 10.47 5.73 2.02
N LEU A 140 11.17 6.34 1.05
CA LEU A 140 12.21 5.65 0.30
C LEU A 140 13.41 5.37 1.21
N LEU A 141 14.04 4.22 1.01
CA LEU A 141 15.23 3.85 1.74
C LEU A 141 16.45 4.55 1.13
N PRO A 142 17.34 5.13 1.95
CA PRO A 142 18.54 5.78 1.46
C PRO A 142 19.49 4.74 0.85
N GLU A 143 20.09 5.06 -0.27
CA GLU A 143 21.08 4.18 -0.95
C GLU A 143 22.36 3.97 -0.12
N LYS A 144 22.63 4.87 0.82
CA LYS A 144 23.76 4.80 1.74
C LYS A 144 23.25 4.57 3.18
N GLY A 145 23.43 3.37 3.67
CA GLY A 145 23.53 3.08 5.09
C GLY A 145 22.23 2.75 5.82
N LYS A 146 22.38 1.94 6.80
CA LYS A 146 21.54 1.58 7.94
C LYS A 146 20.02 1.71 7.76
N PHE A 147 19.35 0.58 7.71
CA PHE A 147 17.91 0.51 7.95
C PHE A 147 17.58 1.25 9.26
N PRO A 148 16.57 2.14 9.26
CA PRO A 148 16.09 2.70 10.52
C PRO A 148 15.67 1.54 11.43
N LYS A 149 16.29 1.44 12.60
CA LYS A 149 15.88 0.47 13.63
C LYS A 149 14.38 0.71 13.90
N ARG A 150 13.62 -0.39 13.88
CA ARG A 150 12.20 -0.41 14.23
C ARG A 150 12.05 0.12 15.65
N GLY A 151 11.68 1.41 15.81
CA GLY A 151 11.47 2.01 17.13
C GLY A 151 11.59 3.52 17.24
N GLU A 152 12.18 4.22 16.26
CA GLU A 152 12.43 5.67 16.41
C GLU A 152 11.51 6.56 15.53
N ALA A 153 10.27 6.20 15.38
CA ALA A 153 9.30 7.06 14.68
C ALA A 153 8.12 7.36 15.60
N GLN A 154 8.35 8.14 16.66
CA GLN A 154 7.33 8.99 17.28
C GLN A 154 7.87 9.69 18.52
N GLU A 155 8.63 10.77 18.32
CA GLU A 155 8.66 11.86 19.28
C GLU A 155 9.12 13.12 18.53
N GLY A 156 8.26 14.12 18.49
CA GLY A 156 8.65 15.47 18.10
C GLY A 156 7.79 16.11 17.02
N SER A 157 6.58 16.50 17.37
CA SER A 157 6.08 17.84 17.03
C SER A 157 4.79 18.11 17.81
N SER A 158 5.00 18.55 19.05
CA SER A 158 4.05 19.45 19.72
C SER A 158 4.73 20.80 19.80
N THR A 159 4.27 21.74 19.03
CA THR A 159 4.18 23.19 19.37
C THR A 159 3.30 23.85 18.33
#